data_6287a8f7494b4dd28895a6a15d690564
#
_entry.id   6287a8f7494b4dd28895a6a15d690564
#
_cell.length_a   1.000
_cell.length_b   1.000
_cell.length_c   1.000
_cell.angle_alpha   90.00
_cell.angle_beta   90.00
_cell.angle_gamma   90.00
#
_symmetry.space_group_name_H-M   'P 1'
#
loop_
_entity.id
_entity.type
_entity.pdbx_description
1 polymer ?
#
loop_
_entity_poly.entity_id
_entity_poly.type
_entity_poly.pdbx_seq_one_letter_code
_entity_poly.pdbx_strand_id
1 'polypeptide(L)'
;AIFALFSLMGPYASSMVAPAGTAINKKMHFASKLEQNLMVGVYMLAFVFGPLMSAPVSESVGRRKVVLFCHAIFIVFNIGSAVSNTKAQMIVLRFFTGLFSGAMIPMGGGVISDMFEVHERGLAMSMYTIAPVLGPTLGPLVSGWIIVGWGEDKWRWVFWISTILAGFIWILGFLFAFESYAPTLLRKKARKLRE
;
A
#
# COMPACT_ATOMS: atom_id res chain seq x y z
N ALA A 1 -12.76 6.17 7.16
CA ALA A 1 -12.97 5.36 5.95
C ALA A 1 -11.78 5.46 4.96
N ILE A 2 -11.32 6.65 4.54
CA ILE A 2 -10.28 6.82 3.50
C ILE A 2 -8.93 6.22 3.90
N PHE A 3 -8.45 6.45 5.13
CA PHE A 3 -7.21 5.85 5.61
C PHE A 3 -7.25 4.31 5.67
N ALA A 4 -8.44 3.74 5.85
CA ALA A 4 -8.63 2.30 5.77
C ALA A 4 -8.43 1.77 4.33
N LEU A 5 -8.87 2.51 3.32
CA LEU A 5 -8.61 2.16 1.92
C LEU A 5 -7.12 2.21 1.57
N PHE A 6 -6.38 3.18 2.08
CA PHE A 6 -4.93 3.22 1.92
C PHE A 6 -4.26 2.00 2.55
N SER A 7 -4.67 1.61 3.75
CA SER A 7 -4.09 0.45 4.46
C SER A 7 -4.43 -0.90 3.82
N LEU A 8 -5.52 -0.98 3.06
CA LEU A 8 -5.90 -2.17 2.30
C LEU A 8 -4.90 -2.49 1.19
N MET A 9 -4.35 -1.45 0.53
CA MET A 9 -3.53 -1.63 -0.67
C MET A 9 -2.22 -2.38 -0.42
N GLY A 10 -1.61 -2.24 0.75
CA GLY A 10 -0.38 -2.94 1.10
C GLY A 10 -0.55 -4.46 1.12
N PRO A 11 -1.39 -5.02 2.00
CA PRO A 11 -1.67 -6.45 2.04
C PRO A 11 -2.26 -7.02 0.74
N TYR A 12 -3.10 -6.24 0.03
CA TYR A 12 -3.62 -6.60 -1.29
C TYR A 12 -2.47 -6.82 -2.29
N ALA A 13 -1.56 -5.84 -2.42
CA ALA A 13 -0.44 -5.91 -3.35
C ALA A 13 0.58 -7.01 -3.01
N SER A 14 0.69 -7.38 -1.73
CA SER A 14 1.49 -8.52 -1.29
C SER A 14 0.94 -9.85 -1.83
N SER A 15 -0.35 -10.09 -1.63
CA SER A 15 -0.98 -11.39 -1.86
C SER A 15 -1.36 -11.64 -3.34
N MET A 16 -1.58 -10.57 -4.13
CA MET A 16 -1.99 -10.69 -5.54
C MET A 16 -0.98 -11.42 -6.42
N VAL A 17 0.30 -11.50 -6.01
CA VAL A 17 1.36 -12.16 -6.79
C VAL A 17 1.31 -13.67 -6.67
N ALA A 18 0.72 -14.21 -5.60
CA ALA A 18 0.73 -15.65 -5.36
C ALA A 18 0.10 -16.47 -6.52
N PRO A 19 -1.10 -16.17 -7.04
CA PRO A 19 -1.65 -16.88 -8.19
C PRO A 19 -0.92 -16.57 -9.50
N ALA A 20 -0.37 -15.36 -9.64
CA ALA A 20 0.36 -14.95 -10.84
C ALA A 20 1.78 -15.52 -10.92
N GLY A 21 2.30 -16.07 -9.83
CA GLY A 21 3.69 -16.53 -9.71
C GLY A 21 4.11 -17.56 -10.76
N THR A 22 3.24 -18.52 -11.11
CA THR A 22 3.50 -19.52 -12.16
C THR A 22 3.59 -18.88 -13.55
N ALA A 23 2.67 -17.95 -13.85
CA ALA A 23 2.66 -17.22 -15.11
C ALA A 23 3.89 -16.31 -15.28
N ILE A 24 4.28 -15.63 -14.20
CA ILE A 24 5.48 -14.79 -14.15
C ILE A 24 6.74 -15.66 -14.34
N ASN A 25 6.78 -16.85 -13.70
CA ASN A 25 7.91 -17.77 -13.81
C ASN A 25 8.13 -18.26 -15.24
N LYS A 26 7.08 -18.63 -15.96
CA LYS A 26 7.17 -19.06 -17.37
C LYS A 26 7.84 -18.00 -18.26
N LYS A 27 7.62 -16.73 -17.99
CA LYS A 27 8.11 -15.63 -18.82
C LYS A 27 9.48 -15.10 -18.39
N MET A 28 9.76 -15.09 -17.09
CA MET A 28 11.00 -14.55 -16.53
C MET A 28 12.07 -15.63 -16.26
N HIS A 29 11.76 -16.91 -16.47
CA HIS A 29 12.68 -18.06 -16.33
C HIS A 29 13.39 -18.07 -14.96
N PHE A 30 12.64 -18.07 -13.86
CA PHE A 30 13.23 -18.25 -12.54
C PHE A 30 13.85 -19.64 -12.42
N ALA A 31 15.09 -19.70 -11.95
CA ALA A 31 15.85 -20.96 -11.87
C ALA A 31 15.32 -21.91 -10.79
N SER A 32 14.67 -21.36 -9.75
CA SER A 32 14.13 -22.17 -8.64
C SER A 32 12.84 -21.57 -8.07
N LYS A 33 12.07 -22.42 -7.37
CA LYS A 33 10.90 -21.97 -6.57
C LYS A 33 11.30 -20.96 -5.50
N LEU A 34 12.54 -21.00 -5.02
CA LEU A 34 13.06 -20.05 -4.04
C LEU A 34 13.14 -18.65 -4.63
N GLU A 35 13.66 -18.51 -5.85
CA GLU A 35 13.71 -17.21 -6.55
C GLU A 35 12.29 -16.63 -6.79
N GLN A 36 11.33 -17.47 -7.13
CA GLN A 36 9.93 -17.05 -7.29
C GLN A 36 9.35 -16.54 -5.98
N ASN A 37 9.62 -17.23 -4.86
CA ASN A 37 9.14 -16.82 -3.54
C ASN A 37 9.82 -15.54 -3.04
N LEU A 38 11.02 -15.21 -3.51
CA LEU A 38 11.70 -13.96 -3.18
C LEU A 38 10.89 -12.72 -3.58
N MET A 39 10.07 -12.77 -4.64
CA MET A 39 9.21 -11.66 -5.02
C MET A 39 8.21 -11.27 -3.91
N VAL A 40 7.68 -12.27 -3.22
CA VAL A 40 6.75 -12.06 -2.09
C VAL A 40 7.54 -11.79 -0.81
N GLY A 41 8.61 -12.55 -0.57
CA GLY A 41 9.44 -12.42 0.63
C GLY A 41 10.12 -11.05 0.75
N VAL A 42 10.70 -10.56 -0.35
CA VAL A 42 11.35 -9.23 -0.38
C VAL A 42 10.33 -8.11 -0.17
N TYR A 43 9.13 -8.24 -0.74
CA TYR A 43 8.03 -7.31 -0.48
C TYR A 43 7.66 -7.28 1.00
N MET A 44 7.45 -8.47 1.61
CA MET A 44 7.09 -8.60 3.02
C MET A 44 8.18 -8.05 3.95
N LEU A 45 9.45 -8.34 3.64
CA LEU A 45 10.59 -7.81 4.39
C LEU A 45 10.61 -6.29 4.35
N ALA A 46 10.48 -5.69 3.18
CA ALA A 46 10.42 -4.24 3.04
C ALA A 46 9.18 -3.62 3.73
N PHE A 47 8.05 -4.32 3.68
CA PHE A 47 6.80 -3.91 4.33
C PHE A 47 6.95 -3.73 5.85
N VAL A 48 7.79 -4.54 6.52
CA VAL A 48 8.09 -4.40 7.95
C VAL A 48 8.88 -3.12 8.24
N PHE A 49 9.78 -2.69 7.35
CA PHE A 49 10.56 -1.47 7.54
C PHE A 49 9.76 -0.19 7.25
N GLY A 50 8.70 -0.27 6.45
CA GLY A 50 7.85 0.87 6.11
C GLY A 50 7.36 1.67 7.32
N PRO A 51 6.71 1.05 8.31
CA PRO A 51 6.24 1.69 9.53
C PRO A 51 7.34 2.39 10.33
N LEU A 52 8.52 1.77 10.45
CA LEU A 52 9.65 2.30 11.21
C LEU A 52 10.14 3.64 10.66
N MET A 53 10.15 3.79 9.34
CA MET A 53 10.57 5.03 8.69
C MET A 53 9.46 6.08 8.67
N SER A 54 8.22 5.66 8.46
CA SER A 54 7.10 6.58 8.20
C SER A 54 6.46 7.14 9.47
N ALA A 55 6.46 6.40 10.59
CA ALA A 55 5.84 6.85 11.83
C ALA A 55 6.44 8.18 12.34
N PRO A 56 7.77 8.31 12.57
CA PRO A 56 8.36 9.56 13.06
C PRO A 56 8.22 10.72 12.06
N VAL A 57 8.30 10.42 10.74
CA VAL A 57 8.12 11.44 9.71
C VAL A 57 6.68 11.97 9.70
N SER A 58 5.69 11.10 9.90
CA SER A 58 4.28 11.49 9.93
C SER A 58 3.92 12.41 11.09
N GLU A 59 4.60 12.27 12.22
CA GLU A 59 4.41 13.16 13.39
C GLU A 59 5.05 14.53 13.20
N SER A 60 6.09 14.65 12.40
CA SER A 60 6.76 15.93 12.14
C SER A 60 6.09 16.74 11.01
N VAL A 61 5.72 16.09 9.91
CA VAL A 61 5.23 16.72 8.67
C VAL A 61 3.70 16.74 8.58
N GLY A 62 3.03 15.82 9.28
CA GLY A 62 1.58 15.61 9.24
C GLY A 62 1.20 14.32 8.49
N ARG A 63 0.16 13.64 9.01
CA ARG A 63 -0.21 12.28 8.57
C ARG A 63 -0.73 12.26 7.13
N ARG A 64 -1.57 13.22 6.76
CA ARG A 64 -2.15 13.32 5.40
C ARG A 64 -1.07 13.39 4.33
N LYS A 65 -0.09 14.28 4.50
CA LYS A 65 0.95 14.51 3.49
C LYS A 65 1.80 13.28 3.28
N VAL A 66 2.18 12.62 4.37
CA VAL A 66 3.06 11.44 4.32
C VAL A 66 2.34 10.26 3.69
N VAL A 67 1.06 10.02 4.01
CA VAL A 67 0.26 8.96 3.36
C VAL A 67 0.14 9.20 1.87
N LEU A 68 -0.23 10.40 1.44
CA LEU A 68 -0.39 10.72 0.01
C LEU A 68 0.94 10.59 -0.75
N PHE A 69 2.05 11.00 -0.13
CA PHE A 69 3.38 10.88 -0.73
C PHE A 69 3.81 9.41 -0.85
N CYS A 70 3.71 8.63 0.23
CA CYS A 70 4.05 7.21 0.21
C CYS A 70 3.19 6.44 -0.79
N HIS A 71 1.89 6.75 -0.87
CA HIS A 71 1.00 6.09 -1.80
C HIS A 71 1.29 6.46 -3.27
N ALA A 72 1.66 7.71 -3.56
CA ALA A 72 2.09 8.11 -4.89
C ALA A 72 3.35 7.34 -5.33
N ILE A 73 4.34 7.22 -4.45
CA ILE A 73 5.56 6.44 -4.72
C ILE A 73 5.22 4.95 -4.89
N PHE A 74 4.33 4.40 -4.05
CA PHE A 74 3.83 3.03 -4.21
C PHE A 74 3.25 2.80 -5.61
N ILE A 75 2.41 3.72 -6.12
CA ILE A 75 1.84 3.66 -7.47
C ILE A 75 2.94 3.62 -8.53
N VAL A 76 3.93 4.49 -8.45
CA VAL A 76 5.05 4.56 -9.41
C VAL A 76 5.82 3.23 -9.46
N PHE A 77 6.19 2.67 -8.31
CA PHE A 77 6.90 1.39 -8.27
C PHE A 77 6.02 0.21 -8.68
N ASN A 78 4.71 0.27 -8.44
CA ASN A 78 3.78 -0.75 -8.91
C ASN A 78 3.62 -0.73 -10.43
N ILE A 79 3.58 0.46 -11.07
CA ILE A 79 3.66 0.63 -12.52
C ILE A 79 4.98 0.03 -13.04
N GLY A 80 6.10 0.34 -12.41
CA GLY A 80 7.39 -0.25 -12.74
C GLY A 80 7.33 -1.78 -12.73
N SER A 81 6.70 -2.37 -11.73
CA SER A 81 6.51 -3.82 -11.64
C SER A 81 5.68 -4.39 -12.79
N ALA A 82 4.66 -3.65 -13.25
CA ALA A 82 3.85 -4.04 -14.41
C ALA A 82 4.64 -4.06 -15.73
N VAL A 83 5.62 -3.17 -15.87
CA VAL A 83 6.42 -2.99 -17.10
C VAL A 83 7.74 -3.78 -17.04
N SER A 84 8.11 -4.34 -15.89
CA SER A 84 9.37 -5.05 -15.70
C SER A 84 9.56 -6.21 -16.70
N ASN A 85 10.78 -6.34 -17.21
CA ASN A 85 11.16 -7.38 -18.17
C ASN A 85 12.19 -8.35 -17.61
N THR A 86 12.83 -8.03 -16.49
CA THR A 86 13.87 -8.87 -15.87
C THR A 86 13.51 -9.19 -14.41
N LYS A 87 13.98 -10.38 -13.94
CA LYS A 87 13.78 -10.81 -12.54
C LYS A 87 14.33 -9.78 -11.55
N ALA A 88 15.54 -9.25 -11.80
CA ALA A 88 16.19 -8.30 -10.91
C ALA A 88 15.37 -7.01 -10.78
N GLN A 89 14.87 -6.46 -11.89
CA GLN A 89 13.98 -5.30 -11.86
C GLN A 89 12.71 -5.58 -11.04
N MET A 90 12.07 -6.74 -11.27
CA MET A 90 10.86 -7.11 -10.52
C MET A 90 11.13 -7.17 -9.01
N ILE A 91 12.22 -7.82 -8.58
CA ILE A 91 12.56 -7.97 -7.16
C ILE A 91 12.83 -6.60 -6.52
N VAL A 92 13.63 -5.75 -7.17
CA VAL A 92 13.95 -4.41 -6.66
C VAL A 92 12.71 -3.53 -6.58
N LEU A 93 11.87 -3.52 -7.61
CA LEU A 93 10.63 -2.75 -7.62
C LEU A 93 9.65 -3.24 -6.56
N ARG A 94 9.59 -4.55 -6.30
CA ARG A 94 8.81 -5.15 -5.23
C ARG A 94 9.29 -4.74 -3.85
N PHE A 95 10.60 -4.61 -3.64
CA PHE A 95 11.15 -4.08 -2.38
C PHE A 95 10.61 -2.67 -2.10
N PHE A 96 10.76 -1.76 -3.05
CA PHE A 96 10.28 -0.39 -2.87
C PHE A 96 8.75 -0.31 -2.75
N THR A 97 8.02 -1.09 -3.54
CA THR A 97 6.56 -1.17 -3.42
C THR A 97 6.15 -1.63 -2.02
N GLY A 98 6.82 -2.64 -1.45
CA GLY A 98 6.60 -3.12 -0.09
C GLY A 98 6.90 -2.06 0.97
N LEU A 99 8.03 -1.37 0.85
CA LEU A 99 8.48 -0.34 1.79
C LEU A 99 7.44 0.79 1.92
N PHE A 100 7.00 1.34 0.80
CA PHE A 100 6.05 2.46 0.80
C PHE A 100 4.62 2.03 1.12
N SER A 101 4.24 0.79 0.82
CA SER A 101 2.92 0.27 1.21
C SER A 101 2.81 -0.01 2.71
N GLY A 102 3.87 -0.51 3.34
CA GLY A 102 3.92 -0.74 4.79
C GLY A 102 3.75 0.55 5.61
N ALA A 103 4.20 1.67 5.06
CA ALA A 103 4.07 2.98 5.68
C ALA A 103 2.61 3.42 5.96
N MET A 104 1.63 2.87 5.25
CA MET A 104 0.24 3.34 5.32
C MET A 104 -0.54 2.81 6.52
N ILE A 105 -0.23 1.61 7.00
CA ILE A 105 -0.97 0.95 8.09
C ILE A 105 -0.90 1.73 9.41
N PRO A 106 0.27 2.11 9.94
CA PRO A 106 0.34 2.79 11.23
C PRO A 106 -0.31 4.17 11.20
N MET A 107 -0.36 4.81 10.03
CA MET A 107 -0.95 6.13 9.89
C MET A 107 -2.46 6.14 10.10
N GLY A 108 -3.16 5.10 9.65
CA GLY A 108 -4.60 4.98 9.89
C GLY A 108 -4.93 4.78 11.37
N GLY A 109 -4.18 3.93 12.07
CA GLY A 109 -4.30 3.77 13.52
C GLY A 109 -4.02 5.08 14.28
N GLY A 110 -2.97 5.80 13.85
CA GLY A 110 -2.65 7.10 14.41
C GLY A 110 -3.75 8.15 14.21
N VAL A 111 -4.36 8.22 13.03
CA VAL A 111 -5.50 9.12 12.76
C VAL A 111 -6.67 8.81 13.68
N ILE A 112 -6.97 7.54 13.91
CA ILE A 112 -8.06 7.14 14.82
C ILE A 112 -7.75 7.57 16.25
N SER A 113 -6.52 7.38 16.71
CA SER A 113 -6.11 7.81 18.05
C SER A 113 -6.15 9.33 18.25
N ASP A 114 -5.98 10.10 17.16
CA ASP A 114 -6.03 11.56 17.21
C ASP A 114 -7.47 12.13 17.14
N MET A 115 -8.40 11.39 16.54
CA MET A 115 -9.76 11.87 16.24
C MET A 115 -10.83 11.36 17.21
N PHE A 116 -10.64 10.18 17.81
CA PHE A 116 -11.65 9.52 18.65
C PHE A 116 -11.25 9.54 20.13
N GLU A 117 -12.24 9.73 21.00
CA GLU A 117 -12.05 9.62 22.44
C GLU A 117 -11.75 8.16 22.85
N VAL A 118 -11.14 7.98 24.02
CA VAL A 118 -10.64 6.67 24.50
C VAL A 118 -11.70 5.58 24.46
N HIS A 119 -12.95 5.93 24.79
CA HIS A 119 -14.06 4.98 24.83
C HIS A 119 -14.59 4.58 23.43
N GLU A 120 -14.41 5.41 22.40
CA GLU A 120 -14.84 5.14 21.03
C GLU A 120 -13.75 4.51 20.14
N ARG A 121 -12.47 4.61 20.56
CA ARG A 121 -11.32 4.09 19.80
C ARG A 121 -11.44 2.61 19.46
N GLY A 122 -11.99 1.81 20.38
CA GLY A 122 -12.15 0.36 20.17
C GLY A 122 -13.01 0.04 18.95
N LEU A 123 -14.16 0.69 18.84
CA LEU A 123 -15.07 0.52 17.71
C LEU A 123 -14.46 1.05 16.40
N ALA A 124 -13.86 2.23 16.44
CA ALA A 124 -13.23 2.84 15.27
C ALA A 124 -12.04 2.00 14.75
N MET A 125 -11.22 1.44 15.64
CA MET A 125 -10.11 0.57 15.30
C MET A 125 -10.59 -0.78 14.73
N SER A 126 -11.64 -1.38 15.27
CA SER A 126 -12.19 -2.62 14.73
C SER A 126 -12.69 -2.44 13.30
N MET A 127 -13.39 -1.34 13.00
CA MET A 127 -13.82 -0.99 11.65
C MET A 127 -12.64 -0.72 10.70
N TYR A 128 -11.60 -0.07 11.21
CA TYR A 128 -10.39 0.17 10.43
C TYR A 128 -9.67 -1.12 10.04
N THR A 129 -9.55 -2.06 10.99
CA THR A 129 -8.78 -3.30 10.81
C THR A 129 -9.41 -4.24 9.76
N ILE A 130 -10.70 -4.10 9.45
CA ILE A 130 -11.35 -4.85 8.37
C ILE A 130 -10.64 -4.66 7.03
N ALA A 131 -10.21 -3.44 6.72
CA ALA A 131 -9.59 -3.14 5.43
C ALA A 131 -8.26 -3.88 5.17
N PRO A 132 -7.24 -3.81 6.05
CA PRO A 132 -6.00 -4.57 5.84
C PRO A 132 -6.20 -6.09 5.89
N VAL A 133 -7.23 -6.59 6.59
CA VAL A 133 -7.57 -8.03 6.62
C VAL A 133 -8.23 -8.48 5.31
N LEU A 134 -9.03 -7.63 4.68
CA LEU A 134 -9.62 -7.91 3.36
C LEU A 134 -8.57 -7.94 2.24
N GLY A 135 -7.46 -7.21 2.37
CA GLY A 135 -6.41 -7.16 1.35
C GLY A 135 -5.93 -8.53 0.88
N PRO A 136 -5.46 -9.39 1.80
CA PRO A 136 -4.95 -10.72 1.45
C PRO A 136 -5.98 -11.66 0.82
N THR A 137 -7.27 -11.45 1.06
CA THR A 137 -8.34 -12.24 0.46
C THR A 137 -8.71 -11.75 -0.93
N LEU A 138 -8.78 -10.43 -1.12
CA LEU A 138 -9.12 -9.82 -2.42
C LEU A 138 -7.99 -9.94 -3.44
N GLY A 139 -6.73 -9.87 -3.00
CA GLY A 139 -5.57 -9.99 -3.89
C GLY A 139 -5.57 -11.26 -4.74
N PRO A 140 -5.58 -12.44 -4.13
CA PRO A 140 -5.60 -13.72 -4.87
C PRO A 140 -6.88 -13.93 -5.67
N LEU A 141 -8.04 -13.46 -5.19
CA LEU A 141 -9.32 -13.53 -5.91
C LEU A 141 -9.24 -12.80 -7.26
N VAL A 142 -8.83 -11.54 -7.23
CA VAL A 142 -8.73 -10.70 -8.45
C VAL A 142 -7.64 -11.24 -9.37
N SER A 143 -6.45 -11.57 -8.85
CA SER A 143 -5.37 -12.08 -9.69
C SER A 143 -5.65 -13.47 -10.25
N GLY A 144 -6.29 -14.35 -9.48
CA GLY A 144 -6.71 -15.66 -9.95
C GLY A 144 -7.73 -15.55 -11.09
N TRP A 145 -8.72 -14.68 -10.94
CA TRP A 145 -9.71 -14.41 -11.98
C TRP A 145 -9.06 -13.89 -13.29
N ILE A 146 -8.07 -13.00 -13.19
CA ILE A 146 -7.33 -12.49 -14.35
C ILE A 146 -6.56 -13.62 -15.04
N ILE A 147 -5.82 -14.43 -14.28
CA ILE A 147 -4.99 -15.50 -14.83
C ILE A 147 -5.84 -16.60 -15.48
N VAL A 148 -6.94 -16.99 -14.86
CA VAL A 148 -7.84 -18.03 -15.38
C VAL A 148 -8.68 -17.51 -16.55
N GLY A 149 -9.22 -16.28 -16.43
CA GLY A 149 -10.14 -15.73 -17.43
C GLY A 149 -9.47 -15.15 -18.67
N TRP A 150 -8.30 -14.49 -18.50
CA TRP A 150 -7.61 -13.79 -19.60
C TRP A 150 -6.34 -14.49 -20.09
N GLY A 151 -5.93 -15.58 -19.41
CA GLY A 151 -4.76 -16.36 -19.73
C GLY A 151 -3.47 -15.91 -19.02
N GLU A 152 -2.53 -16.86 -18.92
CA GLU A 152 -1.26 -16.65 -18.21
C GLU A 152 -0.39 -15.53 -18.82
N ASP A 153 -0.50 -15.27 -20.10
CA ASP A 153 0.25 -14.18 -20.77
C ASP A 153 -0.15 -12.78 -20.30
N LYS A 154 -1.32 -12.66 -19.68
CA LYS A 154 -1.88 -11.41 -19.20
C LYS A 154 -1.52 -11.10 -17.74
N TRP A 155 -0.54 -11.78 -17.13
CA TRP A 155 -0.13 -11.59 -15.75
C TRP A 155 0.18 -10.12 -15.38
N ARG A 156 0.63 -9.30 -16.35
CA ARG A 156 0.88 -7.87 -16.14
C ARG A 156 -0.38 -7.09 -15.73
N TRP A 157 -1.56 -7.56 -16.13
CA TRP A 157 -2.83 -6.94 -15.76
C TRP A 157 -3.13 -7.02 -14.26
N VAL A 158 -2.55 -7.98 -13.55
CA VAL A 158 -2.64 -8.07 -12.09
C VAL A 158 -2.06 -6.79 -11.47
N PHE A 159 -0.93 -6.32 -11.98
CA PHE A 159 -0.30 -5.07 -11.52
C PHE A 159 -1.04 -3.82 -12.02
N TRP A 160 -1.52 -3.83 -13.25
CA TRP A 160 -2.27 -2.70 -13.80
C TRP A 160 -3.58 -2.47 -13.05
N ILE A 161 -4.35 -3.49 -12.75
CA ILE A 161 -5.59 -3.37 -11.98
C ILE A 161 -5.29 -2.87 -10.56
N SER A 162 -4.24 -3.40 -9.92
CA SER A 162 -3.77 -2.89 -8.62
C SER A 162 -3.40 -1.40 -8.70
N THR A 163 -2.72 -0.98 -9.77
CA THR A 163 -2.33 0.41 -9.98
C THR A 163 -3.53 1.33 -10.19
N ILE A 164 -4.50 0.90 -10.99
CA ILE A 164 -5.75 1.66 -11.24
C ILE A 164 -6.52 1.84 -9.92
N LEU A 165 -6.67 0.76 -9.15
CA LEU A 165 -7.33 0.81 -7.84
C LEU A 165 -6.59 1.74 -6.88
N ALA A 166 -5.27 1.64 -6.81
CA ALA A 166 -4.43 2.53 -6.00
C ALA A 166 -4.55 3.99 -6.44
N GLY A 167 -4.53 4.25 -7.74
CA GLY A 167 -4.71 5.60 -8.30
C GLY A 167 -6.07 6.19 -7.93
N PHE A 168 -7.13 5.40 -8.01
CA PHE A 168 -8.46 5.81 -7.59
C PHE A 168 -8.51 6.16 -6.10
N ILE A 169 -7.95 5.31 -5.25
CA ILE A 169 -7.85 5.57 -3.80
C ILE A 169 -7.01 6.82 -3.52
N TRP A 170 -5.93 7.04 -4.28
CA TRP A 170 -5.09 8.23 -4.14
C TRP A 170 -5.85 9.51 -4.46
N ILE A 171 -6.64 9.53 -5.54
CA ILE A 171 -7.50 10.66 -5.92
C ILE A 171 -8.54 10.93 -4.82
N LEU A 172 -9.22 9.89 -4.32
CA LEU A 172 -10.16 10.03 -3.22
C LEU A 172 -9.47 10.58 -1.95
N GLY A 173 -8.27 10.09 -1.65
CA GLY A 173 -7.47 10.60 -0.54
C GLY A 173 -7.05 12.06 -0.71
N PHE A 174 -6.68 12.46 -1.93
CA PHE A 174 -6.32 13.84 -2.22
C PHE A 174 -7.51 14.79 -2.03
N LEU A 175 -8.71 14.39 -2.45
CA LEU A 175 -9.93 15.19 -2.36
C LEU A 175 -10.51 15.23 -0.94
N PHE A 176 -10.56 14.10 -0.25
CA PHE A 176 -11.36 13.92 0.96
C PHE A 176 -10.55 13.65 2.24
N ALA A 177 -9.24 13.37 2.17
CA ALA A 177 -8.45 13.20 3.37
C ALA A 177 -8.17 14.55 4.03
N PHE A 178 -8.60 14.71 5.28
CA PHE A 178 -8.30 15.87 6.09
C PHE A 178 -7.06 15.62 6.96
N GLU A 179 -6.30 16.69 7.24
CA GLU A 179 -5.19 16.62 8.21
C GLU A 179 -5.79 16.52 9.63
N SER A 180 -5.44 15.43 10.32
CA SER A 180 -5.96 15.15 11.67
C SER A 180 -4.92 15.38 12.78
N TYR A 181 -3.65 15.62 12.43
CA TYR A 181 -2.59 15.78 13.41
C TYR A 181 -2.66 17.15 14.08
N ALA A 182 -3.08 17.18 15.34
CA ALA A 182 -3.33 18.41 16.11
C ALA A 182 -2.14 19.37 16.15
N PRO A 183 -0.87 18.95 16.38
CA PRO A 183 0.27 19.87 16.38
C PRO A 183 0.49 20.60 15.05
N THR A 184 0.24 19.94 13.92
CA THR A 184 0.36 20.56 12.58
C THR A 184 -0.74 21.58 12.36
N LEU A 185 -1.96 21.31 12.81
CA LEU A 185 -3.08 22.24 12.73
C LEU A 185 -2.87 23.49 13.60
N LEU A 186 -2.37 23.30 14.82
CA LEU A 186 -2.04 24.42 15.74
C LEU A 186 -0.91 25.30 15.19
N ARG A 187 0.14 24.71 14.62
CA ARG A 187 1.22 25.47 13.96
C ARG A 187 0.70 26.30 12.80
N LYS A 188 -0.19 25.76 11.97
CA LYS A 188 -0.82 26.51 10.87
C LYS A 188 -1.68 27.65 11.38
N LYS A 189 -2.45 27.43 12.45
CA LYS A 189 -3.29 28.46 13.07
C LYS A 189 -2.44 29.59 13.69
N ALA A 190 -1.37 29.22 14.41
CA ALA A 190 -0.45 30.19 14.99
C ALA A 190 0.25 31.06 13.92
N ARG A 191 0.60 30.46 12.76
CA ARG A 191 1.20 31.20 11.64
C ARG A 191 0.22 32.22 11.02
N LYS A 192 -1.05 31.81 10.82
CA LYS A 192 -2.10 32.71 10.31
C LYS A 192 -2.47 33.86 11.27
N LEU A 193 -2.21 33.71 12.56
CA LEU A 193 -2.47 34.77 13.56
C LEU A 193 -1.29 35.75 13.67
N ARG A 194 -0.12 35.43 13.09
CA ARG A 194 1.05 36.30 13.06
C ARG A 194 1.14 37.15 11.77
N GLU A 195 0.44 36.74 10.72
CA GLU A 195 0.25 37.48 9.46
C GLU A 195 -0.93 38.46 9.58
#